data_c91822283ec0d60c4bf7f6509d88d01f
#
_entry.id   c91822283ec0d60c4bf7f6509d88d01f
#
_cell.length_a   1.000
_cell.length_b   1.000
_cell.length_c   1.000
_cell.angle_alpha   90.00
_cell.angle_beta   90.00
_cell.angle_gamma   90.00
#
_symmetry.space_group_name_H-M   'P 1'
#
loop_
_entity.id
_entity.type
_entity.pdbx_description
1 polymer ?
#
loop_
_entity_poly.entity_id
_entity_poly.type
_entity_poly.pdbx_seq_one_letter_code
_entity_poly.pdbx_strand_id
1 'polypeptide(L)'
;VNAREYLPLGTLLRLLAVLALALAPHAMRLPLWESLLIAAMLAWRGLSAYRQWRMPPGWLRATLTLAAFAGIYASFGRVTGQNAGTALLCLMAALKLVELRARRDVMVLVFLMYFLQLTHFLFSQEIWTAAYLLLSTVAITALLIECQHLGALPPRQTLRTAGRLVLQALPLMLLLFVLFPRIPGPLWGLPSDAGAARSGLTDKVSPGDIADLIRSEEIAFRVEFEGAIPPPAQRYWRGPVLDAFDGRSWEKDFPSSPYTPPPDIEFSGPSIDYTITLEPHRMTWMFALDMPARADLPPDSFIGREGELLAIKPIIERQQYRVQSQPRYRLEPTLSSGARKRYLRLPDGYNPRTRAHAQSLLDRGLTPQQIARDTLDW
;
A
#
# COMPACT_ATOMS: atom_id res chain seq x y z
N VAL A 1 38.57 -18.22 -15.58
CA VAL A 1 39.10 -17.15 -14.73
C VAL A 1 38.46 -17.32 -13.37
N ASN A 2 39.27 -17.67 -12.36
CA ASN A 2 38.76 -17.83 -10.99
C ASN A 2 38.32 -16.49 -10.45
N ALA A 3 37.18 -16.43 -9.80
CA ALA A 3 36.63 -15.22 -9.16
C ALA A 3 37.60 -14.57 -8.13
N ARG A 4 38.68 -15.28 -7.77
CA ARG A 4 39.77 -14.85 -6.90
C ARG A 4 40.74 -13.86 -7.54
N GLU A 5 40.96 -14.00 -8.83
CA GLU A 5 41.90 -13.11 -9.53
C GLU A 5 41.32 -11.71 -9.71
N TYR A 6 40.03 -11.55 -9.51
CA TYR A 6 39.33 -10.31 -9.81
C TYR A 6 39.13 -9.38 -8.59
N LEU A 7 38.83 -9.91 -7.40
CA LEU A 7 38.59 -9.11 -6.19
C LEU A 7 39.41 -9.65 -5.02
N PRO A 8 40.27 -8.82 -4.39
CA PRO A 8 40.91 -9.16 -3.12
C PRO A 8 39.86 -9.50 -2.05
N LEU A 9 40.17 -10.45 -1.16
CA LEU A 9 39.27 -10.90 -0.09
C LEU A 9 38.74 -9.70 0.73
N GLY A 10 39.62 -8.73 1.04
CA GLY A 10 39.23 -7.52 1.78
C GLY A 10 38.18 -6.67 1.05
N THR A 11 38.33 -6.50 -0.27
CA THR A 11 37.34 -5.75 -1.09
C THR A 11 36.02 -6.51 -1.18
N LEU A 12 36.06 -7.83 -1.29
CA LEU A 12 34.85 -8.65 -1.29
C LEU A 12 34.10 -8.56 0.03
N LEU A 13 34.80 -8.64 1.18
CA LEU A 13 34.17 -8.49 2.48
C LEU A 13 33.53 -7.11 2.68
N ARG A 14 34.19 -6.04 2.19
CA ARG A 14 33.60 -4.69 2.19
C ARG A 14 32.38 -4.61 1.29
N LEU A 15 32.40 -5.24 0.12
CA LEU A 15 31.24 -5.31 -0.78
C LEU A 15 30.08 -6.01 -0.09
N LEU A 16 30.31 -7.13 0.58
CA LEU A 16 29.27 -7.84 1.34
C LEU A 16 28.72 -7.00 2.50
N ALA A 17 29.59 -6.28 3.23
CA ALA A 17 29.17 -5.41 4.32
C ALA A 17 28.34 -4.21 3.82
N VAL A 18 28.74 -3.58 2.71
CA VAL A 18 27.99 -2.45 2.11
C VAL A 18 26.67 -2.93 1.51
N LEU A 19 26.65 -4.12 0.91
CA LEU A 19 25.38 -4.71 0.44
C LEU A 19 24.44 -5.04 1.60
N ALA A 20 24.96 -5.62 2.68
CA ALA A 20 24.18 -5.87 3.90
C ALA A 20 23.63 -4.55 4.48
N LEU A 21 24.44 -3.48 4.50
CA LEU A 21 23.98 -2.15 4.87
C LEU A 21 22.87 -1.64 3.95
N ALA A 22 22.96 -1.80 2.64
CA ALA A 22 21.93 -1.38 1.70
C ALA A 22 20.62 -2.19 1.83
N LEU A 23 20.69 -3.47 2.21
CA LEU A 23 19.55 -4.36 2.40
C LEU A 23 18.91 -4.25 3.79
N ALA A 24 19.64 -3.81 4.81
CA ALA A 24 19.18 -3.80 6.20
C ALA A 24 17.82 -3.08 6.42
N PRO A 25 17.55 -1.91 5.83
CA PRO A 25 16.26 -1.24 6.01
C PRO A 25 15.06 -2.00 5.43
N HIS A 26 15.31 -2.87 4.46
CA HIS A 26 14.27 -3.68 3.83
C HIS A 26 13.96 -4.97 4.61
N ALA A 27 14.90 -5.46 5.43
CA ALA A 27 14.79 -6.75 6.12
C ALA A 27 13.53 -6.88 7.00
N MET A 28 13.07 -5.79 7.63
CA MET A 28 11.86 -5.79 8.46
C MET A 28 10.54 -5.89 7.66
N ARG A 29 10.60 -5.66 6.34
CA ARG A 29 9.43 -5.64 5.44
C ARG A 29 9.36 -6.86 4.53
N LEU A 30 10.46 -7.57 4.41
CA LEU A 30 10.55 -8.77 3.61
C LEU A 30 9.95 -9.98 4.36
N PRO A 31 9.37 -10.96 3.66
CA PRO A 31 9.02 -12.24 4.24
C PRO A 31 10.22 -12.89 4.94
N LEU A 32 10.00 -13.55 6.07
CA LEU A 32 11.08 -14.16 6.86
C LEU A 32 11.96 -15.10 6.04
N TRP A 33 11.37 -15.93 5.16
CA TRP A 33 12.11 -16.86 4.31
C TRP A 33 13.08 -16.12 3.38
N GLU A 34 12.68 -14.97 2.86
CA GLU A 34 13.50 -14.16 1.95
C GLU A 34 14.66 -13.51 2.70
N SER A 35 14.41 -12.92 3.85
CA SER A 35 15.45 -12.32 4.71
C SER A 35 16.49 -13.36 5.13
N LEU A 36 16.04 -14.58 5.47
CA LEU A 36 16.93 -15.70 5.81
C LEU A 36 17.74 -16.16 4.58
N LEU A 37 17.13 -16.24 3.40
CA LEU A 37 17.81 -16.59 2.17
C LEU A 37 18.89 -15.56 1.80
N ILE A 38 18.59 -14.28 1.89
CA ILE A 38 19.53 -13.19 1.66
C ILE A 38 20.70 -13.30 2.64
N ALA A 39 20.45 -13.47 3.93
CA ALA A 39 21.48 -13.63 4.96
C ALA A 39 22.35 -14.87 4.69
N ALA A 40 21.73 -16.00 4.33
CA ALA A 40 22.45 -17.23 3.98
C ALA A 40 23.34 -17.04 2.73
N MET A 41 22.88 -16.28 1.72
CA MET A 41 23.69 -16.00 0.53
C MET A 41 24.87 -15.09 0.82
N LEU A 42 24.69 -14.06 1.64
CA LEU A 42 25.79 -13.20 2.10
C LEU A 42 26.84 -14.00 2.87
N ALA A 43 26.40 -14.79 3.84
CA ALA A 43 27.27 -15.66 4.66
C ALA A 43 27.98 -16.71 3.79
N TRP A 44 27.25 -17.40 2.92
CA TRP A 44 27.80 -18.39 2.00
C TRP A 44 28.85 -17.77 1.08
N ARG A 45 28.60 -16.58 0.54
CA ARG A 45 29.56 -15.91 -0.36
C ARG A 45 30.84 -15.52 0.36
N GLY A 46 30.74 -15.02 1.59
CA GLY A 46 31.90 -14.73 2.44
C GLY A 46 32.70 -16.00 2.76
N LEU A 47 32.01 -17.06 3.19
CA LEU A 47 32.64 -18.34 3.54
C LEU A 47 33.26 -19.03 2.31
N SER A 48 32.58 -19.01 1.16
CA SER A 48 33.10 -19.57 -0.08
C SER A 48 34.38 -18.88 -0.56
N ALA A 49 34.50 -17.58 -0.36
CA ALA A 49 35.70 -16.83 -0.66
C ALA A 49 36.85 -17.17 0.30
N TYR A 50 36.56 -17.30 1.59
CA TYR A 50 37.54 -17.69 2.61
C TYR A 50 38.06 -19.11 2.40
N ARG A 51 37.13 -20.09 2.17
CA ARG A 51 37.44 -21.51 1.98
C ARG A 51 37.77 -21.91 0.55
N GLN A 52 37.70 -20.95 -0.38
CA GLN A 52 38.07 -21.19 -1.79
C GLN A 52 37.16 -22.19 -2.53
N TRP A 53 35.87 -22.25 -2.16
CA TRP A 53 34.93 -23.14 -2.79
C TRP A 53 34.67 -22.75 -4.25
N ARG A 54 34.36 -23.77 -5.07
CA ARG A 54 33.96 -23.55 -6.47
C ARG A 54 32.59 -22.89 -6.51
N MET A 55 32.43 -21.94 -7.43
CA MET A 55 31.12 -21.32 -7.66
C MET A 55 30.12 -22.32 -8.24
N PRO A 56 28.82 -22.20 -7.89
CA PRO A 56 27.79 -23.09 -8.39
C PRO A 56 27.70 -23.09 -9.91
N PRO A 57 27.36 -24.23 -10.51
CA PRO A 57 27.15 -24.35 -11.95
C PRO A 57 25.95 -23.50 -12.42
N GLY A 58 25.91 -23.18 -13.71
CA GLY A 58 24.89 -22.29 -14.29
C GLY A 58 23.46 -22.76 -14.08
N TRP A 59 23.24 -24.07 -14.21
CA TRP A 59 21.90 -24.64 -14.02
C TRP A 59 21.38 -24.47 -12.59
N LEU A 60 22.24 -24.62 -11.56
CA LEU A 60 21.84 -24.45 -10.16
C LEU A 60 21.50 -22.97 -9.87
N ARG A 61 22.19 -22.03 -10.48
CA ARG A 61 21.88 -20.59 -10.38
C ARG A 61 20.53 -20.28 -11.01
N ALA A 62 20.27 -20.84 -12.22
CA ALA A 62 19.01 -20.68 -12.91
C ALA A 62 17.83 -21.25 -12.11
N THR A 63 17.96 -22.46 -11.55
CA THR A 63 16.91 -23.04 -10.69
C THR A 63 16.67 -22.23 -9.44
N LEU A 64 17.74 -21.71 -8.80
CA LEU A 64 17.61 -20.89 -7.61
C LEU A 64 16.90 -19.55 -7.93
N THR A 65 17.19 -18.95 -9.09
CA THR A 65 16.50 -17.72 -9.54
C THR A 65 15.02 -17.98 -9.84
N LEU A 66 14.70 -19.11 -10.50
CA LEU A 66 13.29 -19.47 -10.75
C LEU A 66 12.53 -19.78 -9.46
N ALA A 67 13.14 -20.51 -8.53
CA ALA A 67 12.55 -20.80 -7.23
C ALA A 67 12.31 -19.53 -6.41
N ALA A 68 13.26 -18.61 -6.44
CA ALA A 68 13.15 -17.31 -5.80
C ALA A 68 11.99 -16.47 -6.38
N PHE A 69 11.86 -16.42 -7.71
CA PHE A 69 10.75 -15.76 -8.39
C PHE A 69 9.40 -16.39 -8.05
N ALA A 70 9.32 -17.73 -8.05
CA ALA A 70 8.11 -18.46 -7.65
C ALA A 70 7.74 -18.18 -6.18
N GLY A 71 8.75 -18.10 -5.27
CA GLY A 71 8.55 -17.74 -3.86
C GLY A 71 7.97 -16.36 -3.69
N ILE A 72 8.44 -15.35 -4.43
CA ILE A 72 7.87 -13.99 -4.44
C ILE A 72 6.41 -14.01 -4.91
N TYR A 73 6.15 -14.71 -6.03
CA TYR A 73 4.80 -14.84 -6.55
C TYR A 73 3.85 -15.53 -5.54
N ALA A 74 4.30 -16.59 -4.88
CA ALA A 74 3.53 -17.30 -3.86
C ALA A 74 3.26 -16.42 -2.61
N SER A 75 4.22 -15.55 -2.24
CA SER A 75 4.10 -14.70 -1.04
C SER A 75 3.22 -13.47 -1.26
N PHE A 76 3.24 -12.88 -2.46
CA PHE A 76 2.57 -11.62 -2.77
C PHE A 76 1.40 -11.77 -3.76
N GLY A 77 1.17 -12.94 -4.35
CA GLY A 77 0.15 -13.18 -5.39
C GLY A 77 0.41 -12.45 -6.72
N ARG A 78 1.49 -11.68 -6.81
CA ARG A 78 1.89 -10.83 -7.96
C ARG A 78 3.38 -10.53 -7.90
N VAL A 79 3.94 -10.10 -9.02
CA VAL A 79 5.37 -9.75 -9.15
C VAL A 79 5.58 -8.25 -9.26
N THR A 80 4.49 -7.52 -9.56
CA THR A 80 4.46 -6.06 -9.71
C THR A 80 3.89 -5.41 -8.45
N GLY A 81 4.26 -4.15 -8.19
CA GLY A 81 3.85 -3.42 -7.00
C GLY A 81 5.01 -3.05 -6.10
N GLN A 82 4.78 -2.14 -5.16
CA GLN A 82 5.82 -1.58 -4.31
C GLN A 82 6.51 -2.65 -3.45
N ASN A 83 5.73 -3.51 -2.77
CA ASN A 83 6.27 -4.55 -1.88
C ASN A 83 6.92 -5.69 -2.66
N ALA A 84 6.20 -6.29 -3.63
CA ALA A 84 6.70 -7.40 -4.42
C ALA A 84 7.92 -7.01 -5.29
N GLY A 85 7.88 -5.82 -5.90
CA GLY A 85 9.00 -5.29 -6.70
C GLY A 85 10.25 -5.02 -5.87
N THR A 86 10.11 -4.47 -4.67
CA THR A 86 11.24 -4.25 -3.75
C THR A 86 11.80 -5.58 -3.24
N ALA A 87 10.96 -6.53 -2.87
CA ALA A 87 11.37 -7.88 -2.47
C ALA A 87 12.15 -8.55 -3.60
N LEU A 88 11.62 -8.55 -4.81
CA LEU A 88 12.31 -9.10 -5.98
C LEU A 88 13.68 -8.44 -6.21
N LEU A 89 13.76 -7.11 -6.06
CA LEU A 89 15.02 -6.37 -6.21
C LEU A 89 16.05 -6.77 -5.15
N CYS A 90 15.65 -6.88 -3.88
CA CYS A 90 16.51 -7.33 -2.79
C CYS A 90 17.06 -8.73 -3.05
N LEU A 91 16.16 -9.63 -3.46
CA LEU A 91 16.51 -11.00 -3.76
C LEU A 91 17.44 -11.12 -4.98
N MET A 92 17.18 -10.34 -6.05
CA MET A 92 18.06 -10.28 -7.23
C MET A 92 19.45 -9.76 -6.88
N ALA A 93 19.56 -8.76 -5.99
CA ALA A 93 20.85 -8.25 -5.52
C ALA A 93 21.63 -9.34 -4.76
N ALA A 94 20.97 -10.13 -3.91
CA ALA A 94 21.59 -11.25 -3.20
C ALA A 94 21.97 -12.40 -4.16
N LEU A 95 21.11 -12.76 -5.11
CA LEU A 95 21.40 -13.78 -6.14
C LEU A 95 22.57 -13.39 -7.02
N LYS A 96 22.74 -12.09 -7.30
CA LYS A 96 23.87 -11.59 -8.10
C LYS A 96 25.22 -11.88 -7.45
N LEU A 97 25.30 -12.04 -6.13
CA LEU A 97 26.53 -12.49 -5.44
C LEU A 97 27.02 -13.85 -5.90
N VAL A 98 26.09 -14.75 -6.26
CA VAL A 98 26.40 -16.11 -6.75
C VAL A 98 26.94 -16.08 -8.18
N GLU A 99 26.67 -14.99 -8.91
CA GLU A 99 27.15 -14.80 -10.29
C GLU A 99 28.42 -13.97 -10.39
N LEU A 100 28.93 -13.43 -9.29
CA LEU A 100 30.02 -12.48 -9.25
C LEU A 100 31.33 -13.08 -9.79
N ARG A 101 31.66 -12.83 -11.06
CA ARG A 101 32.84 -13.38 -11.76
C ARG A 101 33.66 -12.32 -12.47
N ALA A 102 33.04 -11.22 -12.89
CA ALA A 102 33.65 -10.20 -13.71
C ALA A 102 33.48 -8.79 -13.11
N ARG A 103 34.30 -7.84 -13.55
CA ARG A 103 34.20 -6.42 -13.16
C ARG A 103 32.81 -5.84 -13.44
N ARG A 104 32.21 -6.26 -14.55
CA ARG A 104 30.84 -5.89 -14.90
C ARG A 104 29.82 -6.31 -13.82
N ASP A 105 29.96 -7.50 -13.26
CA ASP A 105 29.01 -8.01 -12.23
C ASP A 105 29.11 -7.19 -10.93
N VAL A 106 30.34 -6.76 -10.57
CA VAL A 106 30.55 -5.84 -9.43
C VAL A 106 29.88 -4.50 -9.67
N MET A 107 30.04 -3.94 -10.88
CA MET A 107 29.41 -2.65 -11.24
C MET A 107 27.88 -2.77 -11.19
N VAL A 108 27.32 -3.83 -11.76
CA VAL A 108 25.88 -4.09 -11.70
C VAL A 108 25.39 -4.14 -10.25
N LEU A 109 26.15 -4.83 -9.36
CA LEU A 109 25.78 -4.92 -7.95
C LEU A 109 25.85 -3.56 -7.24
N VAL A 110 26.87 -2.74 -7.54
CA VAL A 110 26.98 -1.38 -7.00
C VAL A 110 25.80 -0.51 -7.46
N PHE A 111 25.41 -0.58 -8.73
CA PHE A 111 24.23 0.14 -9.22
C PHE A 111 22.93 -0.38 -8.59
N LEU A 112 22.80 -1.69 -8.38
CA LEU A 112 21.68 -2.26 -7.63
C LEU A 112 21.63 -1.72 -6.20
N MET A 113 22.75 -1.56 -5.51
CA MET A 113 22.79 -0.95 -4.18
C MET A 113 22.29 0.50 -4.20
N TYR A 114 22.68 1.31 -5.19
CA TYR A 114 22.12 2.66 -5.34
C TYR A 114 20.61 2.63 -5.62
N PHE A 115 20.15 1.69 -6.41
CA PHE A 115 18.73 1.55 -6.71
C PHE A 115 17.95 1.10 -5.48
N LEU A 116 18.48 0.21 -4.64
CA LEU A 116 17.91 -0.15 -3.33
C LEU A 116 17.77 1.07 -2.40
N GLN A 117 18.71 2.01 -2.42
CA GLN A 117 18.58 3.26 -1.67
C GLN A 117 17.37 4.08 -2.14
N LEU A 118 17.16 4.18 -3.45
CA LEU A 118 16.00 4.89 -4.00
C LEU A 118 14.68 4.22 -3.61
N THR A 119 14.61 2.88 -3.65
CA THR A 119 13.38 2.17 -3.26
C THR A 119 13.02 2.35 -1.80
N HIS A 120 13.99 2.64 -0.93
CA HIS A 120 13.70 2.90 0.48
C HIS A 120 12.88 4.17 0.70
N PHE A 121 13.05 5.21 -0.12
CA PHE A 121 12.23 6.42 -0.08
C PHE A 121 10.74 6.18 -0.41
N LEU A 122 10.40 5.09 -1.06
CA LEU A 122 9.01 4.70 -1.30
C LEU A 122 8.27 4.32 -0.01
N PHE A 123 9.03 3.98 1.06
CA PHE A 123 8.48 3.46 2.31
C PHE A 123 8.59 4.43 3.49
N SER A 124 9.61 5.27 3.52
CA SER A 124 9.84 6.20 4.62
C SER A 124 10.47 7.49 4.10
N GLN A 125 9.94 8.62 4.56
CA GLN A 125 10.43 9.97 4.27
C GLN A 125 10.90 10.69 5.53
N GLU A 126 11.20 9.94 6.59
CA GLU A 126 11.69 10.47 7.85
C GLU A 126 13.12 11.02 7.72
N ILE A 127 13.46 12.00 8.55
CA ILE A 127 14.77 12.65 8.53
C ILE A 127 15.91 11.66 8.87
N TRP A 128 15.62 10.69 9.74
CA TRP A 128 16.58 9.63 10.11
C TRP A 128 16.86 8.68 8.95
N THR A 129 15.83 8.40 8.13
CA THR A 129 15.97 7.65 6.89
C THR A 129 16.91 8.38 5.92
N ALA A 130 16.72 9.68 5.73
CA ALA A 130 17.59 10.48 4.87
C ALA A 130 19.04 10.49 5.36
N ALA A 131 19.27 10.61 6.68
CA ALA A 131 20.61 10.53 7.27
C ALA A 131 21.26 9.15 7.05
N TYR A 132 20.50 8.07 7.25
CA TYR A 132 20.97 6.70 6.98
C TYR A 132 21.33 6.50 5.50
N LEU A 133 20.48 6.96 4.58
CA LEU A 133 20.70 6.85 3.14
C LEU A 133 21.91 7.67 2.68
N LEU A 134 22.14 8.83 3.28
CA LEU A 134 23.33 9.63 3.02
C LEU A 134 24.61 8.89 3.43
N LEU A 135 24.65 8.31 4.64
CA LEU A 135 25.78 7.53 5.12
C LEU A 135 26.02 6.28 4.27
N SER A 136 24.99 5.54 3.93
CA SER A 136 25.09 4.35 3.07
C SER A 136 25.52 4.71 1.64
N THR A 137 25.07 5.85 1.10
CA THR A 137 25.54 6.38 -0.18
C THR A 137 27.05 6.65 -0.16
N VAL A 138 27.58 7.24 0.91
CA VAL A 138 29.02 7.43 1.08
C VAL A 138 29.75 6.08 1.09
N ALA A 139 29.22 5.07 1.77
CA ALA A 139 29.81 3.73 1.79
C ALA A 139 29.80 3.05 0.41
N ILE A 140 28.69 3.14 -0.33
CA ILE A 140 28.57 2.59 -1.69
C ILE A 140 29.55 3.32 -2.64
N THR A 141 29.65 4.65 -2.54
CA THR A 141 30.58 5.44 -3.36
C THR A 141 32.03 5.11 -3.04
N ALA A 142 32.38 4.91 -1.76
CA ALA A 142 33.72 4.49 -1.37
C ALA A 142 34.08 3.11 -1.95
N LEU A 143 33.12 2.17 -1.93
CA LEU A 143 33.27 0.86 -2.56
C LEU A 143 33.44 0.98 -4.08
N LEU A 144 32.67 1.84 -4.74
CA LEU A 144 32.78 2.10 -6.18
C LEU A 144 34.18 2.62 -6.53
N ILE A 145 34.72 3.58 -5.79
CA ILE A 145 36.08 4.11 -5.97
C ILE A 145 37.11 3.00 -5.83
N GLU A 146 36.99 2.17 -4.79
CA GLU A 146 37.89 1.04 -4.54
C GLU A 146 37.86 0.03 -5.72
N CYS A 147 36.67 -0.32 -6.19
CA CYS A 147 36.50 -1.27 -7.30
C CYS A 147 36.99 -0.73 -8.65
N GLN A 148 37.09 0.58 -8.79
CA GLN A 148 37.57 1.23 -10.04
C GLN A 148 39.08 1.43 -10.06
N HIS A 149 39.72 1.49 -8.92
CA HIS A 149 41.18 1.73 -8.84
C HIS A 149 41.98 0.47 -9.16
N LEU A 150 43.03 0.61 -9.94
CA LEU A 150 43.92 -0.49 -10.32
C LEU A 150 44.91 -0.90 -9.23
N GLY A 151 44.95 -0.18 -8.10
CA GLY A 151 45.83 -0.42 -6.97
C GLY A 151 45.03 -0.42 -5.64
N ALA A 152 45.62 -1.03 -4.60
CA ALA A 152 45.03 -1.06 -3.27
C ALA A 152 45.08 0.34 -2.63
N LEU A 153 43.94 1.03 -2.61
CA LEU A 153 43.81 2.27 -1.85
C LEU A 153 43.45 1.95 -0.37
N PRO A 154 44.03 2.70 0.59
CA PRO A 154 43.66 2.54 1.97
C PRO A 154 42.16 2.94 2.17
N PRO A 155 41.36 2.15 2.93
CA PRO A 155 39.92 2.40 3.10
C PRO A 155 39.58 3.80 3.63
N ARG A 156 40.46 4.40 4.41
CA ARG A 156 40.28 5.78 4.90
C ARG A 156 40.33 6.81 3.77
N GLN A 157 41.17 6.58 2.78
CA GLN A 157 41.29 7.50 1.64
C GLN A 157 40.07 7.42 0.73
N THR A 158 39.60 6.22 0.42
CA THR A 158 38.37 6.01 -0.38
C THR A 158 37.14 6.62 0.30
N LEU A 159 37.01 6.40 1.63
CA LEU A 159 35.91 6.96 2.41
C LEU A 159 35.95 8.49 2.45
N ARG A 160 37.16 9.08 2.65
CA ARG A 160 37.34 10.54 2.64
C ARG A 160 37.02 11.16 1.27
N THR A 161 37.42 10.49 0.19
CA THR A 161 37.12 10.93 -1.18
C THR A 161 35.63 10.83 -1.47
N ALA A 162 34.99 9.71 -1.12
CA ALA A 162 33.55 9.52 -1.27
C ALA A 162 32.76 10.58 -0.47
N GLY A 163 33.16 10.83 0.79
CA GLY A 163 32.51 11.86 1.61
C GLY A 163 32.63 13.26 1.00
N ARG A 164 33.80 13.60 0.43
CA ARG A 164 33.98 14.87 -0.28
C ARG A 164 33.10 14.98 -1.52
N LEU A 165 33.01 13.92 -2.33
CA LEU A 165 32.14 13.90 -3.51
C LEU A 165 30.65 14.08 -3.15
N VAL A 166 30.19 13.38 -2.14
CA VAL A 166 28.81 13.51 -1.65
C VAL A 166 28.57 14.90 -1.07
N LEU A 167 29.52 15.45 -0.31
CA LEU A 167 29.42 16.81 0.25
C LEU A 167 29.37 17.87 -0.88
N GLN A 168 30.15 17.71 -1.95
CA GLN A 168 30.11 18.58 -3.13
C GLN A 168 28.79 18.47 -3.91
N ALA A 169 28.10 17.33 -3.84
CA ALA A 169 26.79 17.16 -4.48
C ALA A 169 25.65 17.82 -3.68
N LEU A 170 25.81 18.05 -2.37
CA LEU A 170 24.76 18.63 -1.51
C LEU A 170 24.25 20.01 -1.96
N PRO A 171 25.08 20.99 -2.36
CA PRO A 171 24.59 22.27 -2.85
C PRO A 171 23.67 22.12 -4.08
N LEU A 172 24.07 21.28 -5.02
CA LEU A 172 23.27 20.99 -6.21
C LEU A 172 21.96 20.27 -5.84
N MET A 173 22.02 19.32 -4.93
CA MET A 173 20.85 18.62 -4.40
C MET A 173 19.86 19.61 -3.75
N LEU A 174 20.37 20.53 -2.95
CA LEU A 174 19.56 21.57 -2.27
C LEU A 174 18.94 22.54 -3.27
N LEU A 175 19.70 22.95 -4.28
CA LEU A 175 19.21 23.78 -5.38
C LEU A 175 18.07 23.10 -6.13
N LEU A 176 18.28 21.84 -6.54
CA LEU A 176 17.24 21.06 -7.22
C LEU A 176 16.00 20.84 -6.33
N PHE A 177 16.21 20.60 -5.04
CA PHE A 177 15.12 20.42 -4.07
C PHE A 177 14.23 21.68 -3.94
N VAL A 178 14.81 22.88 -4.07
CA VAL A 178 14.08 24.16 -4.03
C VAL A 178 13.44 24.48 -5.39
N LEU A 179 14.14 24.19 -6.48
CA LEU A 179 13.70 24.53 -7.83
C LEU A 179 12.64 23.59 -8.39
N PHE A 180 12.68 22.31 -8.03
CA PHE A 180 11.70 21.36 -8.54
C PHE A 180 10.37 21.50 -7.80
N PRO A 181 9.25 21.78 -8.52
CA PRO A 181 7.93 21.79 -7.92
C PRO A 181 7.61 20.40 -7.35
N ARG A 182 7.17 20.38 -6.10
CA ARG A 182 6.70 19.16 -5.46
C ARG A 182 5.34 18.80 -6.04
N ILE A 183 5.32 17.93 -7.03
CA ILE A 183 4.09 17.37 -7.56
C ILE A 183 3.61 16.34 -6.51
N PRO A 184 2.48 16.57 -5.85
CA PRO A 184 1.93 15.61 -4.91
C PRO A 184 1.50 14.34 -5.67
N GLY A 185 2.11 13.22 -5.35
CA GLY A 185 1.80 11.92 -5.93
C GLY A 185 2.90 11.34 -6.82
N PRO A 186 2.85 10.03 -7.11
CA PRO A 186 3.80 9.38 -8.00
C PRO A 186 3.58 9.82 -9.44
N LEU A 187 4.66 10.18 -10.14
CA LEU A 187 4.68 10.59 -11.56
C LEU A 187 4.26 9.45 -12.51
N TRP A 188 4.25 8.22 -12.05
CA TRP A 188 3.77 7.02 -12.75
C TRP A 188 2.71 6.36 -11.88
N GLY A 189 1.58 6.04 -12.49
CA GLY A 189 0.51 5.29 -11.83
C GLY A 189 1.01 3.89 -11.45
N LEU A 190 1.62 3.75 -10.26
CA LEU A 190 1.79 2.44 -9.66
C LEU A 190 0.40 1.85 -9.44
N PRO A 191 0.17 0.55 -9.73
CA PRO A 191 -1.06 -0.11 -9.34
C PRO A 191 -1.28 0.13 -7.84
N SER A 192 -2.41 0.70 -7.49
CA SER A 192 -2.67 1.29 -6.17
C SER A 192 -2.91 0.24 -5.09
N ASP A 193 -1.86 -0.31 -4.53
CA ASP A 193 -1.99 -1.06 -3.27
C ASP A 193 -1.95 -0.16 -2.03
N ALA A 194 -1.32 1.01 -2.17
CA ALA A 194 -1.19 1.97 -1.08
C ALA A 194 -2.46 2.80 -0.81
N GLY A 195 -3.39 2.87 -1.77
CA GLY A 195 -4.63 3.65 -1.63
C GLY A 195 -5.70 2.92 -0.82
N ALA A 196 -5.86 1.63 -1.02
CA ALA A 196 -6.82 0.81 -0.28
C ALA A 196 -6.39 0.60 1.20
N ALA A 197 -5.08 0.58 1.46
CA ALA A 197 -4.55 0.40 2.81
C ALA A 197 -4.65 1.65 3.70
N ARG A 198 -4.79 2.85 3.12
CA ARG A 198 -4.79 4.10 3.90
C ARG A 198 -6.12 4.45 4.55
N SER A 199 -7.24 4.05 3.96
CA SER A 199 -8.56 4.45 4.47
C SER A 199 -9.34 3.33 5.15
N GLY A 200 -8.84 2.10 5.08
CA GLY A 200 -9.54 0.95 5.64
C GLY A 200 -10.86 0.59 4.95
N LEU A 201 -11.21 1.25 3.85
CA LEU A 201 -12.43 1.01 3.07
C LEU A 201 -12.08 0.68 1.62
N THR A 202 -12.81 -0.26 1.04
CA THR A 202 -12.67 -0.69 -0.37
C THR A 202 -14.02 -0.65 -1.07
N ASP A 203 -14.02 -0.58 -2.39
CA ASP A 203 -15.25 -0.66 -3.21
C ASP A 203 -15.86 -2.07 -3.24
N LYS A 204 -15.18 -3.04 -2.61
CA LYS A 204 -15.62 -4.42 -2.46
C LYS A 204 -15.30 -4.90 -1.06
N VAL A 205 -16.26 -5.50 -0.38
CA VAL A 205 -16.12 -6.04 0.98
C VAL A 205 -16.41 -7.53 0.97
N SER A 206 -15.45 -8.33 1.42
CA SER A 206 -15.60 -9.78 1.61
C SER A 206 -15.43 -10.13 3.09
N PRO A 207 -16.12 -11.15 3.61
CA PRO A 207 -15.87 -11.66 4.95
C PRO A 207 -14.40 -12.10 5.08
N GLY A 208 -13.69 -11.54 6.06
CA GLY A 208 -12.26 -11.77 6.29
C GLY A 208 -11.36 -10.60 5.90
N ASP A 209 -11.70 -9.78 4.90
CA ASP A 209 -10.91 -8.61 4.50
C ASP A 209 -10.93 -7.50 5.57
N ILE A 210 -11.95 -7.48 6.41
CA ILE A 210 -12.14 -6.49 7.49
C ILE A 210 -11.00 -6.56 8.53
N ALA A 211 -10.38 -7.71 8.74
CA ALA A 211 -9.32 -7.87 9.72
C ALA A 211 -8.04 -7.08 9.39
N ASP A 212 -7.75 -6.88 8.10
CA ASP A 212 -6.59 -6.09 7.66
C ASP A 212 -6.90 -4.59 7.60
N LEU A 213 -8.16 -4.22 7.45
CA LEU A 213 -8.65 -2.84 7.42
C LEU A 213 -8.60 -2.15 8.80
N ILE A 214 -8.77 -2.90 9.89
CA ILE A 214 -8.76 -2.37 11.27
C ILE A 214 -7.36 -1.95 11.74
N ARG A 215 -6.30 -2.29 11.02
CA ARG A 215 -4.90 -2.06 11.44
C ARG A 215 -4.32 -0.70 11.08
N SER A 216 -5.04 0.15 10.36
CA SER A 216 -4.55 1.49 10.05
C SER A 216 -4.96 2.48 11.14
N GLU A 217 -3.98 3.07 11.83
CA GLU A 217 -4.15 4.17 12.78
C GLU A 217 -4.05 5.55 12.11
N GLU A 218 -3.98 5.60 10.78
CA GLU A 218 -3.91 6.86 10.04
C GLU A 218 -5.24 7.62 10.13
N ILE A 219 -5.15 8.95 10.24
CA ILE A 219 -6.33 9.81 10.27
C ILE A 219 -6.95 9.85 8.86
N ALA A 220 -8.17 9.33 8.72
CA ALA A 220 -8.91 9.35 7.47
C ALA A 220 -9.52 10.74 7.20
N PHE A 221 -10.08 11.38 8.20
CA PHE A 221 -10.65 12.72 8.13
C PHE A 221 -10.77 13.36 9.51
N ARG A 222 -10.98 14.68 9.53
CA ARG A 222 -11.27 15.48 10.72
C ARG A 222 -12.60 16.16 10.57
N VAL A 223 -13.30 16.36 11.68
CA VAL A 223 -14.63 17.00 11.70
C VAL A 223 -14.67 18.11 12.72
N GLU A 224 -15.19 19.25 12.30
CA GLU A 224 -15.49 20.41 13.14
C GLU A 224 -17.00 20.63 13.15
N PHE A 225 -17.64 20.42 14.30
CA PHE A 225 -19.09 20.64 14.47
C PHE A 225 -19.35 22.12 14.78
N GLU A 226 -20.38 22.71 14.17
CA GLU A 226 -20.79 24.10 14.41
C GLU A 226 -21.67 24.27 15.65
N GLY A 227 -21.97 23.20 16.35
CA GLY A 227 -22.80 23.16 17.55
C GLY A 227 -22.38 22.09 18.54
N ALA A 228 -23.34 21.55 19.26
CA ALA A 228 -23.08 20.46 20.21
C ALA A 228 -22.58 19.20 19.46
N ILE A 229 -21.49 18.60 19.94
CA ILE A 229 -20.95 17.37 19.37
C ILE A 229 -21.92 16.22 19.67
N PRO A 230 -22.42 15.49 18.66
CA PRO A 230 -23.29 14.35 18.86
C PRO A 230 -22.64 13.27 19.73
N PRO A 231 -23.40 12.51 20.54
CA PRO A 231 -22.84 11.40 21.30
C PRO A 231 -22.28 10.31 20.36
N PRO A 232 -21.31 9.49 20.80
CA PRO A 232 -20.66 8.48 19.96
C PRO A 232 -21.63 7.54 19.22
N ALA A 233 -22.74 7.16 19.87
CA ALA A 233 -23.76 6.30 19.26
C ALA A 233 -24.50 6.91 18.06
N GLN A 234 -24.41 8.23 17.87
CA GLN A 234 -25.00 8.97 16.76
C GLN A 234 -23.94 9.40 15.72
N ARG A 235 -22.69 8.98 15.85
CA ARG A 235 -21.60 9.33 14.95
C ARG A 235 -21.32 8.21 13.95
N TYR A 236 -22.35 7.77 13.24
CA TYR A 236 -22.16 6.87 12.11
C TYR A 236 -21.71 7.68 10.87
N TRP A 237 -20.56 7.35 10.34
CA TRP A 237 -20.01 8.00 9.15
C TRP A 237 -20.30 7.16 7.91
N ARG A 238 -21.20 7.65 7.08
CA ARG A 238 -21.55 7.01 5.81
C ARG A 238 -20.41 7.20 4.82
N GLY A 239 -19.88 6.12 4.32
CA GLY A 239 -18.91 6.04 3.23
C GLY A 239 -19.55 5.39 2.01
N PRO A 240 -18.84 4.48 1.31
CA PRO A 240 -19.38 3.76 0.17
C PRO A 240 -20.56 2.89 0.57
N VAL A 241 -21.61 2.89 -0.24
CA VAL A 241 -22.77 2.01 -0.09
C VAL A 241 -22.69 0.91 -1.13
N LEU A 242 -22.76 -0.34 -0.67
CA LEU A 242 -22.69 -1.55 -1.49
C LEU A 242 -24.09 -2.16 -1.58
N ASP A 243 -24.55 -2.43 -2.78
CA ASP A 243 -25.93 -2.85 -3.05
C ASP A 243 -26.05 -4.19 -3.82
N ALA A 244 -24.94 -4.76 -4.24
CA ALA A 244 -24.91 -6.05 -4.91
C ALA A 244 -24.07 -7.08 -4.14
N PHE A 245 -24.63 -8.29 -4.03
CA PHE A 245 -23.99 -9.43 -3.39
C PHE A 245 -23.76 -10.56 -4.40
N ASP A 246 -22.51 -10.99 -4.58
CA ASP A 246 -22.12 -12.06 -5.50
C ASP A 246 -22.17 -13.48 -4.88
N GLY A 247 -22.55 -13.58 -3.61
CA GLY A 247 -22.52 -14.82 -2.82
C GLY A 247 -21.36 -14.91 -1.84
N ARG A 248 -20.33 -14.08 -1.98
CA ARG A 248 -19.18 -13.97 -1.08
C ARG A 248 -18.84 -12.54 -0.70
N SER A 249 -18.99 -11.63 -1.65
CA SER A 249 -18.56 -10.24 -1.51
C SER A 249 -19.71 -9.30 -1.81
N TRP A 250 -19.66 -8.15 -1.16
CA TRP A 250 -20.52 -7.03 -1.48
C TRP A 250 -19.77 -6.03 -2.36
N GLU A 251 -20.43 -5.55 -3.39
CA GLU A 251 -19.90 -4.53 -4.32
C GLU A 251 -21.03 -3.60 -4.78
N LYS A 252 -20.68 -2.55 -5.50
CA LYS A 252 -21.66 -1.64 -6.09
C LYS A 252 -22.04 -2.14 -7.47
N ASP A 253 -23.33 -2.41 -7.68
CA ASP A 253 -23.86 -2.97 -8.97
C ASP A 253 -23.75 -1.95 -10.09
N PHE A 254 -24.07 -0.67 -9.81
CA PHE A 254 -23.96 0.42 -10.78
C PHE A 254 -23.19 1.60 -10.19
N PRO A 255 -22.25 2.19 -10.95
CA PRO A 255 -21.61 3.42 -10.51
C PRO A 255 -22.67 4.52 -10.40
N SER A 256 -22.67 5.22 -9.27
CA SER A 256 -23.51 6.41 -9.10
C SER A 256 -23.09 7.49 -10.09
N SER A 257 -24.06 8.21 -10.62
CA SER A 257 -23.84 9.28 -11.59
C SER A 257 -24.42 10.58 -11.06
N PRO A 258 -23.78 11.73 -11.29
CA PRO A 258 -24.34 13.04 -10.96
C PRO A 258 -25.68 13.33 -11.66
N TYR A 259 -26.00 12.58 -12.70
CA TYR A 259 -27.29 12.67 -13.43
C TYR A 259 -28.38 11.74 -12.88
N THR A 260 -28.07 10.92 -11.87
CA THR A 260 -29.07 10.09 -11.21
C THR A 260 -29.91 10.99 -10.29
N PRO A 261 -31.25 10.94 -10.37
CA PRO A 261 -32.08 11.73 -9.46
C PRO A 261 -31.78 11.36 -8.00
N PRO A 262 -31.78 12.36 -7.09
CA PRO A 262 -31.59 12.09 -5.69
C PRO A 262 -32.67 11.15 -5.17
N PRO A 263 -32.40 10.40 -4.11
CA PRO A 263 -33.39 9.51 -3.49
C PRO A 263 -34.53 10.33 -2.88
N ASP A 264 -35.71 9.70 -2.78
CA ASP A 264 -36.81 10.27 -2.02
C ASP A 264 -36.54 10.09 -0.52
N ILE A 265 -36.26 11.21 0.18
CA ILE A 265 -35.88 11.21 1.58
C ILE A 265 -36.81 12.13 2.36
N GLU A 266 -37.51 11.57 3.31
CA GLU A 266 -38.29 12.32 4.29
C GLU A 266 -37.42 12.59 5.52
N PHE A 267 -36.95 13.82 5.68
CA PHE A 267 -36.18 14.23 6.83
C PHE A 267 -37.05 14.67 8.00
N SER A 268 -36.63 14.38 9.24
CA SER A 268 -37.30 14.80 10.48
C SER A 268 -36.29 15.10 11.58
N GLY A 269 -36.66 16.02 12.48
CA GLY A 269 -35.84 16.42 13.63
C GLY A 269 -34.78 17.46 13.33
N PRO A 270 -33.88 17.72 14.28
CA PRO A 270 -32.84 18.76 14.15
C PRO A 270 -31.75 18.34 13.17
N SER A 271 -31.19 19.34 12.48
CA SER A 271 -30.00 19.19 11.64
C SER A 271 -28.73 19.36 12.47
N ILE A 272 -27.64 18.78 11.97
CA ILE A 272 -26.30 18.90 12.51
C ILE A 272 -25.42 19.49 11.42
N ASP A 273 -24.83 20.65 11.67
CA ASP A 273 -23.95 21.34 10.75
C ASP A 273 -22.50 21.11 11.16
N TYR A 274 -21.64 20.75 10.18
CA TYR A 274 -20.24 20.45 10.41
C TYR A 274 -19.41 20.60 9.13
N THR A 275 -18.11 20.77 9.33
CA THR A 275 -17.11 20.81 8.26
C THR A 275 -16.22 19.57 8.35
N ILE A 276 -16.02 18.89 7.23
CA ILE A 276 -15.09 17.76 7.11
C ILE A 276 -13.84 18.21 6.38
N THR A 277 -12.68 17.85 6.94
CA THR A 277 -11.37 17.89 6.26
C THR A 277 -10.96 16.45 5.97
N LEU A 278 -11.10 16.03 4.72
CA LEU A 278 -10.83 14.68 4.24
C LEU A 278 -9.38 14.56 3.76
N GLU A 279 -8.68 13.54 4.24
CA GLU A 279 -7.32 13.23 3.78
C GLU A 279 -7.35 12.49 2.43
N PRO A 280 -6.30 12.63 1.59
CA PRO A 280 -6.23 11.97 0.29
C PRO A 280 -6.21 10.45 0.44
N HIS A 281 -7.11 9.74 -0.24
CA HIS A 281 -7.19 8.27 -0.17
C HIS A 281 -7.31 7.59 -1.54
N ARG A 282 -7.30 8.37 -2.64
CA ARG A 282 -7.33 7.91 -4.04
C ARG A 282 -8.58 7.15 -4.47
N MET A 283 -9.62 7.18 -3.65
CA MET A 283 -10.93 6.65 -3.99
C MET A 283 -11.88 7.80 -4.34
N THR A 284 -13.07 7.49 -4.81
CA THR A 284 -14.07 8.49 -5.22
C THR A 284 -15.12 8.79 -4.16
N TRP A 285 -15.17 8.04 -3.06
CA TRP A 285 -16.16 8.25 -2.00
C TRP A 285 -15.66 9.26 -0.96
N MET A 286 -16.62 9.97 -0.38
CA MET A 286 -16.46 10.95 0.68
C MET A 286 -17.31 10.55 1.89
N PHE A 287 -17.17 11.23 3.01
CA PHE A 287 -17.92 10.89 4.23
C PHE A 287 -18.99 11.90 4.55
N ALA A 288 -20.09 11.45 5.13
CA ALA A 288 -21.10 12.27 5.78
C ALA A 288 -21.54 11.62 7.09
N LEU A 289 -22.01 12.44 8.04
CA LEU A 289 -22.65 11.95 9.26
C LEU A 289 -24.04 11.41 8.89
N ASP A 290 -24.17 10.10 8.85
CA ASP A 290 -25.39 9.39 8.47
C ASP A 290 -25.99 9.89 7.14
N MET A 291 -27.09 10.63 7.14
CA MET A 291 -27.78 11.08 5.93
C MET A 291 -27.58 12.58 5.70
N PRO A 292 -26.86 12.98 4.64
CA PRO A 292 -26.70 14.39 4.30
C PRO A 292 -28.01 14.95 3.73
N ALA A 293 -28.52 16.00 4.36
CA ALA A 293 -29.67 16.75 3.87
C ALA A 293 -29.24 17.87 2.89
N ARG A 294 -28.07 18.45 3.15
CA ARG A 294 -27.43 19.46 2.31
C ARG A 294 -25.91 19.34 2.42
N ALA A 295 -25.22 19.51 1.32
CA ALA A 295 -23.77 19.54 1.32
C ALA A 295 -23.26 20.61 0.34
N ASP A 296 -22.28 21.39 0.78
CA ASP A 296 -21.50 22.31 -0.05
C ASP A 296 -20.22 21.57 -0.44
N LEU A 297 -20.27 20.87 -1.56
CA LEU A 297 -19.25 19.95 -1.99
C LEU A 297 -18.22 20.60 -2.91
N PRO A 298 -16.98 20.10 -2.95
CA PRO A 298 -15.98 20.51 -3.93
C PRO A 298 -16.48 20.33 -5.37
N PRO A 299 -15.90 21.03 -6.34
CA PRO A 299 -16.17 20.79 -7.76
C PRO A 299 -16.02 19.31 -8.13
N ASP A 300 -16.81 18.83 -9.07
CA ASP A 300 -16.82 17.42 -9.50
C ASP A 300 -17.25 16.43 -8.39
N SER A 301 -18.04 16.86 -7.42
CA SER A 301 -18.61 16.00 -6.36
C SER A 301 -20.12 16.09 -6.32
N PHE A 302 -20.79 15.03 -5.86
CA PHE A 302 -22.26 14.95 -5.86
C PHE A 302 -22.77 14.00 -4.75
N ILE A 303 -24.07 14.08 -4.47
CA ILE A 303 -24.76 13.12 -3.61
C ILE A 303 -25.27 11.98 -4.48
N GLY A 304 -24.87 10.77 -4.18
CA GLY A 304 -25.30 9.56 -4.86
C GLY A 304 -26.72 9.12 -4.49
N ARG A 305 -27.21 8.10 -5.16
CA ARG A 305 -28.57 7.59 -5.00
C ARG A 305 -28.87 7.06 -3.60
N GLU A 306 -27.90 6.49 -2.93
CA GLU A 306 -28.04 5.90 -1.61
C GLU A 306 -27.67 6.90 -0.48
N GLY A 307 -27.58 8.20 -0.82
CA GLY A 307 -27.21 9.27 0.12
C GLY A 307 -25.71 9.33 0.44
N GLU A 308 -24.88 8.58 -0.29
CA GLU A 308 -23.43 8.67 -0.18
C GLU A 308 -22.90 9.92 -0.87
N LEU A 309 -21.80 10.48 -0.38
CA LEU A 309 -21.07 11.56 -1.04
C LEU A 309 -19.99 11.00 -1.95
N LEU A 310 -19.95 11.43 -3.20
CA LEU A 310 -19.04 10.92 -4.23
C LEU A 310 -18.36 12.04 -5.00
N ALA A 311 -17.11 11.80 -5.40
CA ALA A 311 -16.38 12.60 -6.36
C ALA A 311 -16.29 11.87 -7.71
N ILE A 312 -16.25 12.61 -8.81
CA ILE A 312 -16.09 12.05 -10.17
C ILE A 312 -14.67 11.51 -10.36
N LYS A 313 -13.69 12.15 -9.72
CA LYS A 313 -12.27 11.77 -9.79
C LYS A 313 -11.76 11.28 -8.44
N PRO A 314 -10.75 10.38 -8.42
CA PRO A 314 -10.11 9.97 -7.17
C PRO A 314 -9.58 11.16 -6.37
N ILE A 315 -9.81 11.15 -5.07
CA ILE A 315 -9.39 12.20 -4.14
C ILE A 315 -7.89 12.04 -3.84
N ILE A 316 -7.08 12.84 -4.49
CA ILE A 316 -5.60 12.82 -4.41
C ILE A 316 -5.03 13.97 -3.59
N GLU A 317 -5.86 14.96 -3.25
CA GLU A 317 -5.53 16.12 -2.43
C GLU A 317 -6.49 16.23 -1.25
N ARG A 318 -6.06 16.90 -0.19
CA ARG A 318 -6.93 17.17 0.96
C ARG A 318 -8.12 18.03 0.50
N GLN A 319 -9.32 17.57 0.85
CA GLN A 319 -10.57 18.24 0.51
C GLN A 319 -11.24 18.74 1.79
N GLN A 320 -11.80 19.95 1.73
CA GLN A 320 -12.63 20.50 2.80
C GLN A 320 -14.01 20.80 2.25
N TYR A 321 -15.04 20.36 2.95
CA TYR A 321 -16.43 20.57 2.55
C TYR A 321 -17.35 20.65 3.78
N ARG A 322 -18.45 21.39 3.63
CA ARG A 322 -19.45 21.60 4.67
C ARG A 322 -20.66 20.73 4.40
N VAL A 323 -21.19 20.11 5.46
CA VAL A 323 -22.35 19.23 5.37
C VAL A 323 -23.31 19.55 6.48
N GLN A 324 -24.60 19.49 6.13
CA GLN A 324 -25.71 19.49 7.06
C GLN A 324 -26.37 18.11 6.99
N SER A 325 -26.35 17.35 8.08
CA SER A 325 -26.97 16.04 8.15
C SER A 325 -28.17 16.03 9.08
N GLN A 326 -29.13 15.16 8.76
CA GLN A 326 -30.27 14.88 9.63
C GLN A 326 -30.34 13.38 9.94
N PRO A 327 -30.01 12.96 11.18
CA PRO A 327 -29.95 11.54 11.54
C PRO A 327 -31.33 10.84 11.60
N ARG A 328 -32.41 11.62 11.60
CA ARG A 328 -33.79 11.07 11.57
C ARG A 328 -34.37 11.26 10.20
N TYR A 329 -34.49 10.19 9.45
CA TYR A 329 -34.98 10.19 8.07
C TYR A 329 -35.69 8.90 7.71
N ARG A 330 -36.49 8.92 6.65
CA ARG A 330 -36.97 7.75 5.93
C ARG A 330 -36.47 7.82 4.51
N LEU A 331 -35.70 6.82 4.13
CA LEU A 331 -35.14 6.70 2.77
C LEU A 331 -36.07 5.82 1.95
N GLU A 332 -36.48 6.31 0.78
CA GLU A 332 -37.36 5.61 -0.17
C GLU A 332 -38.51 4.88 0.56
N PRO A 333 -39.45 5.60 1.19
CA PRO A 333 -40.54 4.99 1.98
C PRO A 333 -41.40 4.02 1.13
N THR A 334 -41.36 4.17 -0.18
CA THR A 334 -41.97 3.26 -1.17
C THR A 334 -40.93 2.79 -2.16
N LEU A 335 -40.51 1.53 -2.07
CA LEU A 335 -39.59 0.93 -3.02
C LEU A 335 -40.26 0.63 -4.36
N SER A 336 -39.63 1.06 -5.45
CA SER A 336 -40.05 0.62 -6.79
C SER A 336 -39.86 -0.89 -6.95
N SER A 337 -40.63 -1.53 -7.84
CA SER A 337 -40.50 -2.97 -8.12
C SER A 337 -39.10 -3.36 -8.59
N GLY A 338 -38.41 -2.49 -9.34
CA GLY A 338 -37.05 -2.68 -9.78
C GLY A 338 -36.03 -2.63 -8.64
N ALA A 339 -36.16 -1.64 -7.74
CA ALA A 339 -35.30 -1.52 -6.54
C ALA A 339 -35.48 -2.72 -5.62
N ARG A 340 -36.76 -3.12 -5.37
CA ARG A 340 -37.06 -4.30 -4.57
C ARG A 340 -36.42 -5.58 -5.13
N LYS A 341 -36.52 -5.80 -6.45
CA LYS A 341 -35.91 -6.96 -7.11
C LYS A 341 -34.38 -6.96 -6.97
N ARG A 342 -33.75 -5.80 -7.06
CA ARG A 342 -32.30 -5.64 -6.93
C ARG A 342 -31.83 -5.93 -5.51
N TYR A 343 -32.42 -5.30 -4.49
CA TYR A 343 -32.01 -5.48 -3.09
C TYR A 343 -32.29 -6.88 -2.53
N LEU A 344 -33.27 -7.60 -3.11
CA LEU A 344 -33.57 -8.98 -2.72
C LEU A 344 -32.84 -10.03 -3.55
N ARG A 345 -31.95 -9.62 -4.46
CA ARG A 345 -31.21 -10.54 -5.32
C ARG A 345 -30.18 -11.32 -4.51
N LEU A 346 -30.32 -12.64 -4.47
CA LEU A 346 -29.37 -13.57 -3.86
C LEU A 346 -28.95 -14.60 -4.91
N PRO A 347 -27.65 -14.78 -5.16
CA PRO A 347 -27.16 -15.79 -6.09
C PRO A 347 -27.53 -17.20 -5.63
N ASP A 348 -27.86 -18.08 -6.59
CA ASP A 348 -28.17 -19.47 -6.29
C ASP A 348 -26.90 -20.26 -5.91
N GLY A 349 -27.07 -21.29 -5.06
CA GLY A 349 -25.98 -22.16 -4.65
C GLY A 349 -25.07 -21.64 -3.55
N TYR A 350 -25.29 -20.39 -3.10
CA TYR A 350 -24.50 -19.78 -2.01
C TYR A 350 -25.28 -19.75 -0.69
N ASN A 351 -24.53 -19.73 0.43
CA ASN A 351 -25.03 -19.52 1.79
C ASN A 351 -26.17 -20.49 2.22
N PRO A 352 -26.02 -21.82 2.08
CA PRO A 352 -27.10 -22.77 2.34
C PRO A 352 -27.61 -22.74 3.79
N ARG A 353 -26.71 -22.51 4.77
CA ARG A 353 -27.10 -22.39 6.18
C ARG A 353 -27.98 -21.16 6.45
N THR A 354 -27.62 -20.02 5.88
CA THR A 354 -28.41 -18.77 6.01
C THR A 354 -29.77 -18.93 5.35
N ARG A 355 -29.84 -19.59 4.18
CA ARG A 355 -31.12 -19.91 3.51
C ARG A 355 -32.00 -20.83 4.36
N ALA A 356 -31.42 -21.88 4.93
CA ALA A 356 -32.14 -22.79 5.82
C ALA A 356 -32.66 -22.08 7.07
N HIS A 357 -31.86 -21.19 7.67
CA HIS A 357 -32.28 -20.37 8.80
C HIS A 357 -33.42 -19.42 8.42
N ALA A 358 -33.30 -18.70 7.32
CA ALA A 358 -34.36 -17.81 6.82
C ALA A 358 -35.68 -18.59 6.56
N GLN A 359 -35.58 -19.79 5.96
CA GLN A 359 -36.72 -20.63 5.74
C GLN A 359 -37.39 -21.06 7.06
N SER A 360 -36.61 -21.44 8.08
CA SER A 360 -37.12 -21.81 9.39
C SER A 360 -37.89 -20.65 10.10
N LEU A 361 -37.47 -19.39 9.88
CA LEU A 361 -38.16 -18.22 10.38
C LEU A 361 -39.51 -18.00 9.66
N LEU A 362 -39.54 -18.23 8.34
CA LEU A 362 -40.75 -18.17 7.53
C LEU A 362 -41.75 -19.27 7.96
N ASP A 363 -41.26 -20.50 8.15
CA ASP A 363 -42.11 -21.65 8.57
C ASP A 363 -42.74 -21.44 9.96
N ARG A 364 -42.14 -20.62 10.81
CA ARG A 364 -42.68 -20.17 12.10
C ARG A 364 -43.81 -19.13 11.95
N GLY A 365 -44.08 -18.67 10.73
CA GLY A 365 -45.14 -17.71 10.45
C GLY A 365 -44.88 -16.29 10.99
N LEU A 366 -43.60 -15.93 11.18
CA LEU A 366 -43.22 -14.62 11.69
C LEU A 366 -43.45 -13.53 10.66
N THR A 367 -43.82 -12.34 11.10
CA THR A 367 -43.93 -11.16 10.25
C THR A 367 -42.53 -10.67 9.84
N PRO A 368 -42.38 -9.95 8.70
CA PRO A 368 -41.08 -9.44 8.27
C PRO A 368 -40.34 -8.63 9.34
N GLN A 369 -41.07 -7.87 10.17
CA GLN A 369 -40.47 -7.10 11.26
C GLN A 369 -39.95 -7.99 12.40
N GLN A 370 -40.65 -9.08 12.71
CA GLN A 370 -40.19 -10.07 13.69
C GLN A 370 -38.96 -10.84 13.15
N ILE A 371 -38.96 -11.23 11.88
CA ILE A 371 -37.81 -11.88 11.22
C ILE A 371 -36.58 -10.99 11.30
N ALA A 372 -36.74 -9.69 10.97
CA ALA A 372 -35.61 -8.74 11.04
C ALA A 372 -35.07 -8.63 12.47
N ARG A 373 -35.94 -8.53 13.48
CA ARG A 373 -35.53 -8.45 14.89
C ARG A 373 -34.86 -9.73 15.38
N ASP A 374 -35.45 -10.91 15.13
CA ASP A 374 -34.89 -12.21 15.52
C ASP A 374 -33.50 -12.45 14.84
N THR A 375 -33.31 -11.93 13.61
CA THR A 375 -32.05 -12.06 12.90
C THR A 375 -30.97 -11.13 13.46
N LEU A 376 -31.34 -9.95 13.96
CA LEU A 376 -30.40 -9.01 14.60
C LEU A 376 -29.96 -9.46 15.99
N ASP A 377 -30.82 -10.22 16.67
CA ASP A 377 -30.57 -10.76 18.01
C ASP A 377 -29.81 -12.11 17.97
N TRP A 378 -29.64 -12.70 16.78
CA TRP A 378 -28.93 -13.97 16.55
C TRP A 378 -27.44 -13.78 16.40
#